data_3d406bc5fea4e48acd4c7b4137980f6e
#
_entry.id   3d406bc5fea4e48acd4c7b4137980f6e
#
_cell.length_a   1.000
_cell.length_b   1.000
_cell.length_c   1.000
_cell.angle_alpha   90.00
_cell.angle_beta   90.00
_cell.angle_gamma   90.00
#
_symmetry.space_group_name_H-M   'P 1'
#
loop_
_entity.id
_entity.type
_entity.pdbx_description
1 polymer ?
#
loop_
_entity_poly.entity_id
_entity_poly.type
_entity_poly.pdbx_seq_one_letter_code
_entity_poly.pdbx_strand_id
1 'polypeptide(L)'
;MPFSPLERGYRDLTAIDLSTTALQVVRDRLDPAGDAVVLEMADVLDLHPNRRYALWHDRAVYHFLTEPDEREDYLASLERSLEPGGHAVVATFGPNGPTTCSGLPIVRYTHDELAAQFPDYELLGTAGDDHETPWGSTQQFTAVHLRRPG
;
A
#
# COMPACT_ATOMS: atom_id res chain seq x y z
N MET A 1 3.40 -4.56 12.10
CA MET A 1 2.54 -3.45 12.52
C MET A 1 1.13 -3.96 12.75
N PRO A 2 0.62 -3.91 13.96
CA PRO A 2 -0.67 -4.51 14.32
C PRO A 2 -1.85 -3.60 13.92
N PHE A 3 -1.77 -2.94 12.80
CA PHE A 3 -2.77 -1.99 12.39
C PHE A 3 -3.68 -2.60 11.33
N SER A 4 -4.94 -2.81 11.70
CA SER A 4 -6.00 -3.22 10.78
C SER A 4 -7.02 -2.09 10.64
N PRO A 5 -7.40 -1.71 9.43
CA PRO A 5 -8.47 -0.72 9.24
C PRO A 5 -9.78 -1.12 9.91
N LEU A 6 -10.11 -2.43 9.96
CA LEU A 6 -11.31 -2.91 10.66
C LEU A 6 -11.26 -2.63 12.15
N GLU A 7 -10.11 -2.80 12.79
CA GLU A 7 -9.92 -2.50 14.20
C GLU A 7 -10.10 -1.03 14.52
N ARG A 8 -9.87 -0.17 13.53
CA ARG A 8 -10.09 1.27 13.64
C ARG A 8 -11.50 1.72 13.27
N GLY A 9 -12.40 0.79 13.02
CA GLY A 9 -13.81 1.10 12.78
C GLY A 9 -14.19 1.33 11.32
N TYR A 10 -13.26 1.19 10.38
CA TYR A 10 -13.60 1.27 8.95
C TYR A 10 -14.43 0.05 8.56
N ARG A 11 -15.52 0.28 7.84
CA ARG A 11 -16.47 -0.79 7.42
C ARG A 11 -16.73 -0.80 5.93
N ASP A 12 -16.16 0.13 5.19
CA ASP A 12 -16.29 0.22 3.73
C ASP A 12 -14.90 0.06 3.12
N LEU A 13 -14.47 -1.19 2.99
CA LEU A 13 -13.12 -1.53 2.59
C LEU A 13 -13.12 -2.37 1.32
N THR A 14 -12.19 -2.08 0.42
CA THR A 14 -11.87 -2.93 -0.73
C THR A 14 -10.40 -3.31 -0.64
N ALA A 15 -10.11 -4.60 -0.68
CA ALA A 15 -8.74 -5.12 -0.74
C ALA A 15 -8.52 -5.76 -2.10
N ILE A 16 -7.40 -5.41 -2.72
CA ILE A 16 -7.02 -5.97 -4.02
C ILE A 16 -5.70 -6.74 -3.91
N ASP A 17 -5.60 -7.80 -4.69
CA ASP A 17 -4.37 -8.58 -4.83
C ASP A 17 -4.42 -9.30 -6.18
N LEU A 18 -3.27 -9.59 -6.76
CA LEU A 18 -3.16 -10.43 -7.95
C LEU A 18 -3.38 -11.91 -7.62
N SER A 19 -3.18 -12.29 -6.37
CA SER A 19 -3.27 -13.68 -5.91
C SER A 19 -4.63 -13.98 -5.31
N THR A 20 -5.39 -14.88 -5.93
CA THR A 20 -6.66 -15.38 -5.36
C THR A 20 -6.43 -16.14 -4.06
N THR A 21 -5.28 -16.81 -3.93
CA THR A 21 -4.90 -17.50 -2.68
C THR A 21 -4.70 -16.52 -1.54
N ALA A 22 -4.02 -15.39 -1.79
CA ALA A 22 -3.85 -14.34 -0.78
C ALA A 22 -5.19 -13.75 -0.35
N LEU A 23 -6.10 -13.50 -1.29
CA LEU A 23 -7.44 -13.01 -1.00
C LEU A 23 -8.26 -14.01 -0.18
N GLN A 24 -8.10 -15.31 -0.45
CA GLN A 24 -8.78 -16.35 0.32
C GLN A 24 -8.28 -16.38 1.77
N VAL A 25 -6.98 -16.21 1.99
CA VAL A 25 -6.40 -16.10 3.34
C VAL A 25 -7.00 -14.90 4.08
N VAL A 26 -7.12 -13.77 3.41
CA VAL A 26 -7.75 -12.57 3.99
C VAL A 26 -9.21 -12.85 4.36
N ARG A 27 -9.95 -13.47 3.45
CA ARG A 27 -11.37 -13.83 3.69
C ARG A 27 -11.52 -14.71 4.92
N ASP A 28 -10.67 -15.73 5.05
CA ASP A 28 -10.72 -16.67 6.17
C ASP A 28 -10.42 -15.97 7.51
N ARG A 29 -9.53 -14.98 7.51
CA ARG A 29 -9.20 -14.19 8.70
C ARG A 29 -10.28 -13.18 9.10
N LEU A 30 -11.09 -12.74 8.14
CA LEU A 30 -12.10 -11.71 8.35
C LEU A 30 -13.46 -12.28 8.77
N ASP A 31 -13.67 -13.59 8.64
CA ASP A 31 -14.91 -14.22 9.09
C ASP A 31 -15.02 -14.14 10.63
N PRO A 32 -16.16 -13.65 11.21
CA PRO A 32 -17.43 -13.28 10.59
C PRO A 32 -17.53 -11.84 10.06
N ALA A 33 -16.48 -11.02 10.13
CA ALA A 33 -16.50 -9.63 9.69
C ALA A 33 -16.32 -9.47 8.16
N GLY A 34 -16.35 -10.56 7.41
CA GLY A 34 -16.02 -10.58 5.98
C GLY A 34 -16.91 -9.71 5.09
N ASP A 35 -18.15 -9.45 5.51
CA ASP A 35 -19.07 -8.60 4.75
C ASP A 35 -18.66 -7.12 4.72
N ALA A 36 -17.75 -6.69 5.59
CA ALA A 36 -17.24 -5.32 5.64
C ALA A 36 -16.12 -5.06 4.63
N VAL A 37 -15.63 -6.09 3.95
CA VAL A 37 -14.51 -6.00 3.02
C VAL A 37 -14.86 -6.64 1.70
N VAL A 38 -14.75 -5.87 0.61
CA VAL A 38 -14.82 -6.39 -0.75
C VAL A 38 -13.42 -6.88 -1.12
N LEU A 39 -13.31 -8.12 -1.56
CA LEU A 39 -12.05 -8.72 -2.02
C LEU A 39 -12.09 -8.83 -3.53
N GLU A 40 -11.10 -8.27 -4.19
CA GLU A 40 -11.07 -8.18 -5.64
C GLU A 40 -9.69 -8.58 -6.18
N MET A 41 -9.67 -9.51 -7.12
CA MET A 41 -8.44 -9.83 -7.85
C MET A 41 -8.23 -8.74 -8.90
N ALA A 42 -7.18 -7.93 -8.73
CA ALA A 42 -6.90 -6.82 -9.61
C ALA A 42 -5.41 -6.49 -9.61
N ASP A 43 -4.96 -5.92 -10.72
CA ASP A 43 -3.62 -5.40 -10.88
C ASP A 43 -3.61 -3.92 -10.51
N VAL A 44 -2.79 -3.55 -9.53
CA VAL A 44 -2.65 -2.17 -9.08
C VAL A 44 -2.14 -1.24 -10.20
N LEU A 45 -1.46 -1.79 -11.20
CA LEU A 45 -0.95 -1.00 -12.34
C LEU A 45 -2.02 -0.71 -13.40
N ASP A 46 -3.16 -1.40 -13.34
CA ASP A 46 -4.25 -1.23 -14.29
C ASP A 46 -5.59 -1.26 -13.57
N LEU A 47 -5.69 -0.49 -12.50
CA LEU A 47 -6.87 -0.46 -11.66
C LEU A 47 -7.86 0.59 -12.17
N HIS A 48 -9.08 0.15 -12.45
CA HIS A 48 -10.19 0.98 -12.91
C HIS A 48 -11.41 0.77 -12.00
N PRO A 49 -11.40 1.35 -10.79
CA PRO A 49 -12.50 1.15 -9.85
C PRO A 49 -13.76 1.86 -10.35
N ASN A 50 -14.91 1.31 -9.96
CA ASN A 50 -16.21 1.90 -10.30
C ASN A 50 -16.62 3.03 -9.34
N ARG A 51 -15.78 3.35 -8.38
CA ARG A 51 -15.98 4.44 -7.41
C ARG A 51 -14.63 4.98 -6.97
N ARG A 52 -14.64 6.11 -6.28
CA ARG A 52 -13.46 6.67 -5.65
C ARG A 52 -13.49 6.42 -4.15
N TYR A 53 -12.30 6.41 -3.55
CA TYR A 53 -12.10 6.11 -2.13
C TYR A 53 -11.47 7.31 -1.43
N ALA A 54 -11.77 7.46 -0.14
CA ALA A 54 -11.19 8.52 0.68
C ALA A 54 -9.77 8.17 1.15
N LEU A 55 -9.42 6.89 1.18
CA LEU A 55 -8.12 6.42 1.65
C LEU A 55 -7.59 5.31 0.76
N TRP A 56 -6.33 5.46 0.36
CA TRP A 56 -5.52 4.42 -0.28
C TRP A 56 -4.47 3.98 0.71
N HIS A 57 -4.34 2.68 0.92
CA HIS A 57 -3.35 2.13 1.84
C HIS A 57 -2.55 1.04 1.13
N ASP A 58 -1.24 1.26 1.02
CA ASP A 58 -0.31 0.33 0.39
C ASP A 58 0.84 0.04 1.35
N ARG A 59 1.01 -1.22 1.69
CA ARG A 59 2.17 -1.68 2.44
C ARG A 59 2.89 -2.76 1.65
N ALA A 60 4.11 -2.44 1.20
CA ALA A 60 5.00 -3.38 0.54
C ALA A 60 4.53 -3.82 -0.87
N VAL A 61 3.86 -2.95 -1.61
CA VAL A 61 3.54 -3.17 -3.04
C VAL A 61 4.36 -2.24 -3.92
N TYR A 62 4.39 -0.96 -3.61
CA TYR A 62 5.09 0.04 -4.40
C TYR A 62 6.58 -0.30 -4.61
N HIS A 63 7.23 -0.89 -3.62
CA HIS A 63 8.65 -1.21 -3.71
C HIS A 63 8.99 -2.30 -4.75
N PHE A 64 8.01 -3.08 -5.23
CA PHE A 64 8.21 -4.02 -6.32
C PHE A 64 8.30 -3.36 -7.70
N LEU A 65 7.93 -2.09 -7.81
CA LEU A 65 7.90 -1.36 -9.07
C LEU A 65 9.29 -0.83 -9.37
N THR A 66 10.09 -1.64 -10.03
CA THR A 66 11.49 -1.35 -10.33
C THR A 66 11.67 -0.54 -11.60
N GLU A 67 10.64 -0.49 -12.48
CA GLU A 67 10.70 0.24 -13.73
C GLU A 67 9.90 1.55 -13.66
N PRO A 68 10.38 2.63 -14.30
CA PRO A 68 9.66 3.91 -14.31
C PRO A 68 8.22 3.80 -14.83
N ASP A 69 7.99 3.02 -15.88
CA ASP A 69 6.67 2.85 -16.49
C ASP A 69 5.67 2.24 -15.49
N GLU A 70 6.13 1.28 -14.68
CA GLU A 70 5.29 0.67 -13.65
C GLU A 70 4.88 1.69 -12.59
N ARG A 71 5.79 2.57 -12.21
CA ARG A 71 5.50 3.62 -11.23
C ARG A 71 4.52 4.67 -11.78
N GLU A 72 4.62 4.98 -13.07
CA GLU A 72 3.65 5.86 -13.74
C GLU A 72 2.26 5.24 -13.77
N ASP A 73 2.17 3.94 -14.10
CA ASP A 73 0.91 3.21 -14.11
C ASP A 73 0.27 3.16 -12.71
N TYR A 74 1.09 2.96 -11.68
CA TYR A 74 0.63 3.00 -10.29
C TYR A 74 0.04 4.37 -9.94
N LEU A 75 0.73 5.46 -10.29
CA LEU A 75 0.23 6.81 -10.03
C LEU A 75 -1.10 7.07 -10.76
N ALA A 76 -1.24 6.59 -11.98
CA ALA A 76 -2.48 6.72 -12.72
C ALA A 76 -3.63 5.95 -12.04
N SER A 77 -3.36 4.74 -11.56
CA SER A 77 -4.34 3.96 -10.79
C SER A 77 -4.73 4.65 -9.50
N LEU A 78 -3.76 5.20 -8.78
CA LEU A 78 -4.00 5.95 -7.55
C LEU A 78 -4.90 7.15 -7.82
N GLU A 79 -4.63 7.91 -8.86
CA GLU A 79 -5.42 9.08 -9.22
C GLU A 79 -6.85 8.72 -9.60
N ARG A 80 -7.06 7.61 -10.31
CA ARG A 80 -8.41 7.13 -10.64
C ARG A 80 -9.19 6.67 -9.41
N SER A 81 -8.47 6.18 -8.40
CA SER A 81 -9.08 5.53 -7.24
C SER A 81 -9.34 6.48 -6.08
N LEU A 82 -8.58 7.56 -5.96
CA LEU A 82 -8.61 8.44 -4.79
C LEU A 82 -9.48 9.66 -5.06
N GLU A 83 -10.33 10.02 -4.09
CA GLU A 83 -11.10 11.25 -4.15
C GLU A 83 -10.18 12.48 -4.12
N PRO A 84 -10.57 13.61 -4.75
CA PRO A 84 -9.92 14.88 -4.48
C PRO A 84 -9.92 15.17 -2.97
N GLY A 85 -8.78 15.55 -2.41
CA GLY A 85 -8.62 15.70 -0.97
C GLY A 85 -8.47 14.39 -0.20
N GLY A 86 -8.50 13.26 -0.87
CA GLY A 86 -8.30 11.95 -0.25
C GLY A 86 -6.87 11.71 0.20
N HIS A 87 -6.66 10.70 1.03
CA HIS A 87 -5.39 10.40 1.65
C HIS A 87 -4.80 9.10 1.12
N ALA A 88 -3.47 9.07 0.99
CA ALA A 88 -2.73 7.86 0.65
C ALA A 88 -1.65 7.61 1.70
N VAL A 89 -1.54 6.37 2.14
CA VAL A 89 -0.44 5.90 2.97
C VAL A 89 0.31 4.84 2.19
N VAL A 90 1.57 5.08 1.92
CA VAL A 90 2.41 4.16 1.15
C VAL A 90 3.63 3.80 1.98
N ALA A 91 3.87 2.50 2.13
CA ALA A 91 5.02 1.97 2.88
C ALA A 91 5.83 1.02 2.01
N THR A 92 7.15 1.17 2.08
CA THR A 92 8.14 0.35 1.37
C THR A 92 9.20 -0.12 2.36
N PHE A 93 10.10 -1.00 1.92
CA PHE A 93 11.32 -1.21 2.69
C PHE A 93 12.19 0.05 2.66
N GLY A 94 12.77 0.36 3.81
CA GLY A 94 13.69 1.48 3.97
C GLY A 94 15.13 1.13 3.61
N PRO A 95 16.06 2.10 3.70
CA PRO A 95 17.46 1.92 3.28
C PRO A 95 18.21 0.78 3.98
N ASN A 96 17.82 0.46 5.21
CA ASN A 96 18.43 -0.62 5.99
C ASN A 96 17.57 -1.91 5.97
N GLY A 97 16.52 -1.94 5.16
CA GLY A 97 15.70 -3.12 4.98
C GLY A 97 16.28 -4.12 3.99
N PRO A 98 15.57 -5.23 3.75
CA PRO A 98 16.01 -6.22 2.77
C PRO A 98 16.08 -5.63 1.35
N THR A 99 16.87 -6.25 0.51
CA THR A 99 16.99 -5.88 -0.92
C THR A 99 16.02 -6.64 -1.80
N THR A 100 15.39 -7.67 -1.25
CA THR A 100 14.37 -8.47 -1.94
C THR A 100 13.18 -8.67 -1.02
N CYS A 101 12.04 -8.94 -1.63
CA CYS A 101 10.81 -9.31 -0.91
C CYS A 101 10.17 -10.48 -1.65
N SER A 102 9.86 -11.56 -0.91
CA SER A 102 9.31 -12.79 -1.50
C SER A 102 10.14 -13.31 -2.67
N GLY A 103 11.47 -13.15 -2.59
CA GLY A 103 12.41 -13.59 -3.63
C GLY A 103 12.51 -12.69 -4.86
N LEU A 104 11.78 -11.57 -4.89
CA LEU A 104 11.78 -10.63 -6.00
C LEU A 104 12.60 -9.37 -5.67
N PRO A 105 13.24 -8.74 -6.68
CA PRO A 105 13.95 -7.49 -6.47
C PRO A 105 12.98 -6.36 -6.12
N ILE A 106 13.45 -5.48 -5.25
CA ILE A 106 12.67 -4.30 -4.84
C ILE A 106 13.55 -3.06 -4.85
N VAL A 107 12.90 -1.88 -4.77
CA VAL A 107 13.57 -0.61 -4.57
C VAL A 107 13.32 -0.17 -3.13
N ARG A 108 14.39 0.20 -2.42
CA ARG A 108 14.31 0.74 -1.06
C ARG A 108 14.29 2.26 -1.12
N TYR A 109 13.53 2.88 -0.25
CA TYR A 109 13.38 4.33 -0.25
C TYR A 109 13.67 4.92 1.13
N THR A 110 14.32 6.08 1.16
CA THR A 110 14.26 6.98 2.31
C THR A 110 12.90 7.69 2.31
N HIS A 111 12.58 8.39 3.40
CA HIS A 111 11.34 9.17 3.45
C HIS A 111 11.27 10.22 2.33
N ASP A 112 12.35 10.94 2.12
CA ASP A 112 12.42 11.98 1.08
C ASP A 112 12.32 11.39 -0.33
N GLU A 113 12.99 10.27 -0.57
CA GLU A 113 12.93 9.60 -1.87
C GLU A 113 11.52 9.08 -2.16
N LEU A 114 10.85 8.49 -1.17
CA LEU A 114 9.49 7.98 -1.34
C LEU A 114 8.51 9.13 -1.57
N ALA A 115 8.59 10.19 -0.79
CA ALA A 115 7.74 11.38 -0.98
C ALA A 115 7.93 11.99 -2.37
N ALA A 116 9.15 12.00 -2.88
CA ALA A 116 9.47 12.53 -4.21
C ALA A 116 8.83 11.72 -5.37
N GLN A 117 8.41 10.49 -5.12
CA GLN A 117 7.69 9.68 -6.11
C GLN A 117 6.25 10.19 -6.35
N PHE A 118 5.74 11.07 -5.48
CA PHE A 118 4.37 11.59 -5.53
C PHE A 118 4.39 13.13 -5.55
N PRO A 119 4.97 13.75 -6.61
CA PRO A 119 5.23 15.19 -6.61
C PRO A 119 3.96 16.05 -6.61
N ASP A 120 2.84 15.51 -7.07
CA ASP A 120 1.57 16.22 -7.13
C ASP A 120 0.75 16.10 -5.83
N TYR A 121 1.29 15.40 -4.83
CA TYR A 121 0.61 15.16 -3.55
C TYR A 121 1.26 15.98 -2.44
N GLU A 122 0.45 16.41 -1.49
CA GLU A 122 0.94 17.08 -0.28
C GLU A 122 1.44 16.02 0.72
N LEU A 123 2.68 16.18 1.18
CA LEU A 123 3.23 15.33 2.23
C LEU A 123 2.73 15.81 3.59
N LEU A 124 1.95 14.99 4.29
CA LEU A 124 1.41 15.31 5.60
C LEU A 124 2.26 14.77 6.75
N GLY A 125 2.99 13.67 6.51
CA GLY A 125 3.83 13.09 7.54
C GLY A 125 4.62 11.91 7.02
N THR A 126 5.58 11.48 7.83
CA THR A 126 6.42 10.31 7.56
C THR A 126 6.47 9.42 8.80
N ALA A 127 6.69 8.13 8.59
CA ALA A 127 6.90 7.18 9.67
C ALA A 127 7.95 6.16 9.26
N GLY A 128 8.62 5.60 10.25
CA GLY A 128 9.54 4.48 10.08
C GLY A 128 9.20 3.40 11.09
N ASP A 129 9.41 2.14 10.71
CA ASP A 129 9.08 1.00 11.54
C ASP A 129 10.10 -0.11 11.29
N ASP A 130 10.68 -0.65 12.38
CA ASP A 130 11.54 -1.82 12.33
C ASP A 130 10.71 -3.03 12.76
N HIS A 131 10.39 -3.89 11.80
CA HIS A 131 9.63 -5.11 12.04
C HIS A 131 10.56 -6.31 12.17
N GLU A 132 10.51 -7.01 13.32
CA GLU A 132 11.22 -8.26 13.51
C GLU A 132 10.40 -9.42 12.94
N THR A 133 11.06 -10.25 12.10
CA THR A 133 10.44 -11.46 11.59
C THR A 133 10.56 -12.60 12.61
N PRO A 134 9.70 -13.64 12.52
CA PRO A 134 9.80 -14.79 13.43
C PRO A 134 11.14 -15.54 13.41
N TRP A 135 11.92 -15.35 12.33
CA TRP A 135 13.24 -15.98 12.19
C TRP A 135 14.40 -15.05 12.56
N GLY A 136 14.10 -13.93 13.25
CA GLY A 136 15.11 -13.08 13.88
C GLY A 136 15.75 -12.03 12.99
N SER A 137 15.27 -11.82 11.76
CA SER A 137 15.74 -10.70 10.93
C SER A 137 14.89 -9.46 11.14
N THR A 138 15.47 -8.28 10.86
CA THR A 138 14.77 -7.00 10.95
C THR A 138 14.38 -6.51 9.58
N GLN A 139 13.11 -6.11 9.41
CA GLN A 139 12.61 -5.45 8.22
C GLN A 139 12.32 -3.99 8.53
N GLN A 140 13.13 -3.08 8.00
CA GLN A 140 12.90 -1.65 8.14
C GLN A 140 11.92 -1.17 7.09
N PHE A 141 10.87 -0.46 7.52
CA PHE A 141 9.90 0.18 6.64
C PHE A 141 10.04 1.69 6.66
N THR A 142 9.76 2.29 5.51
CA THR A 142 9.60 3.73 5.31
C THR A 142 8.16 3.97 4.88
N ALA A 143 7.46 4.88 5.53
CA ALA A 143 6.08 5.22 5.17
C ALA A 143 5.91 6.72 4.98
N VAL A 144 5.06 7.09 4.03
CA VAL A 144 4.64 8.47 3.81
C VAL A 144 3.13 8.55 3.87
N HIS A 145 2.62 9.65 4.45
CA HIS A 145 1.21 9.99 4.45
C HIS A 145 1.02 11.20 3.54
N LEU A 146 0.24 11.02 2.51
CA LEU A 146 0.04 11.96 1.43
C LEU A 146 -1.42 12.38 1.35
N ARG A 147 -1.65 13.58 0.83
CA ARG A 147 -2.99 14.06 0.53
C ARG A 147 -3.07 14.50 -0.92
N ARG A 148 -4.08 14.03 -1.63
CA ARG A 148 -4.38 14.49 -2.97
C ARG A 148 -4.96 15.90 -2.89
N PRO A 149 -4.50 16.87 -3.72
CA PRO A 149 -5.13 18.19 -3.79
C PRO A 149 -6.63 18.11 -4.10
N GLY A 150 -7.37 19.03 -3.53
CA GLY A 150 -8.82 19.10 -3.71
C GLY A 150 -9.28 19.64 -5.05
#